data_6b2dce582402be30dc28cbae000d7b06
#
_entry.id   6b2dce582402be30dc28cbae000d7b06
#
_cell.length_a   1.000
_cell.length_b   1.000
_cell.length_c   1.000
_cell.angle_alpha   90.00
_cell.angle_beta   90.00
_cell.angle_gamma   90.00
#
_symmetry.space_group_name_H-M   'P 1'
#
loop_
_entity.id
_entity.type
_entity.pdbx_description
1 polymer ?
#
loop_
_entity_poly.entity_id
_entity_poly.type
_entity_poly.pdbx_seq_one_letter_code
_entity_poly.pdbx_strand_id
1 'polypeptide(L)'
;MTGGPPRFGVGFQADKHASDYERLASAAEHYGFDVASVYGDLYFQPPLPALLAMARATSTIALGPACLNPFTLHPVEIAGQVAAVDLASRGRAYLGLARGSWLGELGIDQADAPQAIVEAVAVVAALLKGDRSGVAGRRFRLPPGAALRHRPLRESVPLLIGTWGPRLAAVAGGLADEVKIGGSANPAMVPLMRRWTGGDAASANPVRVGIVMGAVTVVDEDVRSARARARQEVAPYLDVVGRFDPTVEIPDEVLAKLGPALRESGPSEAARWVPDGILDRFAFAGSPTAVAEQAVALLDAGADRIEFGTPHGLTDDGGIELLGSEVLPAVREELEAR
;
A
#
# COMPACT_ATOMS: atom_id res chain seq x y z
N MET A 1 15.16 -17.49 10.96
CA MET A 1 14.67 -16.89 9.73
C MET A 1 13.67 -17.84 9.11
N THR A 2 12.38 -17.56 9.19
CA THR A 2 11.27 -18.43 8.72
C THR A 2 10.30 -17.64 7.84
N GLY A 3 10.78 -16.69 7.08
CA GLY A 3 10.03 -16.01 6.05
C GLY A 3 10.39 -16.59 4.68
N GLY A 4 9.42 -16.67 3.75
CA GLY A 4 9.71 -16.92 2.34
C GLY A 4 10.62 -15.83 1.74
N PRO A 5 11.00 -15.96 0.46
CA PRO A 5 11.76 -14.92 -0.22
C PRO A 5 11.02 -13.57 -0.20
N PRO A 6 11.74 -12.45 -0.19
CA PRO A 6 11.11 -11.13 -0.23
C PRO A 6 10.28 -10.97 -1.51
N ARG A 7 9.17 -10.22 -1.39
CA ARG A 7 8.25 -9.97 -2.49
C ARG A 7 8.37 -8.53 -2.98
N PHE A 8 8.05 -8.31 -4.24
CA PHE A 8 8.09 -6.99 -4.86
C PHE A 8 6.75 -6.66 -5.49
N GLY A 9 6.29 -5.45 -5.25
CA GLY A 9 5.03 -4.97 -5.81
C GLY A 9 5.17 -3.61 -6.47
N VAL A 10 4.19 -3.30 -7.31
CA VAL A 10 3.97 -1.97 -7.88
C VAL A 10 2.61 -1.43 -7.46
N GLY A 11 2.54 -0.15 -7.11
CA GLY A 11 1.31 0.51 -6.70
C GLY A 11 0.93 1.62 -7.67
N PHE A 12 -0.32 1.62 -8.11
CA PHE A 12 -0.85 2.56 -9.10
C PHE A 12 -1.88 3.49 -8.50
N GLN A 13 -1.81 4.78 -8.87
CA GLN A 13 -2.89 5.72 -8.62
C GLN A 13 -4.09 5.41 -9.52
N ALA A 14 -5.30 5.61 -9.01
CA ALA A 14 -6.53 5.35 -9.75
C ALA A 14 -6.94 6.55 -10.62
N ASP A 15 -6.10 6.90 -11.60
CA ASP A 15 -6.23 8.10 -12.45
C ASP A 15 -6.06 7.84 -13.95
N LYS A 16 -5.90 6.57 -14.35
CA LYS A 16 -5.54 6.17 -15.72
C LYS A 16 -6.72 5.54 -16.47
N HIS A 17 -6.58 5.39 -17.77
CA HIS A 17 -7.51 4.60 -18.56
C HIS A 17 -7.32 3.09 -18.35
N ALA A 18 -8.35 2.30 -18.61
CA ALA A 18 -8.31 0.84 -18.45
C ALA A 18 -7.17 0.18 -19.23
N SER A 19 -6.92 0.64 -20.47
CA SER A 19 -5.83 0.15 -21.32
C SER A 19 -4.44 0.39 -20.74
N ASP A 20 -4.25 1.47 -19.98
CA ASP A 20 -2.97 1.74 -19.32
C ASP A 20 -2.73 0.77 -18.18
N TYR A 21 -3.76 0.47 -17.38
CA TYR A 21 -3.64 -0.55 -16.34
C TYR A 21 -3.37 -1.94 -16.91
N GLU A 22 -4.01 -2.33 -18.02
CA GLU A 22 -3.75 -3.59 -18.71
C GLU A 22 -2.28 -3.68 -19.13
N ARG A 23 -1.77 -2.66 -19.78
CA ARG A 23 -0.39 -2.58 -20.28
C ARG A 23 0.64 -2.57 -19.14
N LEU A 24 0.45 -1.69 -18.15
CA LEU A 24 1.39 -1.53 -17.03
C LEU A 24 1.42 -2.78 -16.13
N ALA A 25 0.26 -3.41 -15.87
CA ALA A 25 0.21 -4.64 -15.09
C ALA A 25 0.86 -5.82 -15.83
N SER A 26 0.67 -5.92 -17.17
CA SER A 26 1.35 -6.93 -17.98
C SER A 26 2.86 -6.72 -17.98
N ALA A 27 3.34 -5.48 -18.06
CA ALA A 27 4.77 -5.17 -17.96
C ALA A 27 5.32 -5.56 -16.58
N ALA A 28 4.61 -5.21 -15.49
CA ALA A 28 5.00 -5.59 -14.14
C ALA A 28 5.08 -7.12 -13.98
N GLU A 29 4.08 -7.86 -14.48
CA GLU A 29 4.11 -9.33 -14.46
C GLU A 29 5.29 -9.88 -15.28
N HIS A 30 5.56 -9.33 -16.47
CA HIS A 30 6.68 -9.72 -17.32
C HIS A 30 8.03 -9.56 -16.61
N TYR A 31 8.23 -8.48 -15.89
CA TYR A 31 9.45 -8.23 -15.12
C TYR A 31 9.53 -8.98 -13.79
N GLY A 32 8.51 -9.77 -13.45
CA GLY A 32 8.53 -10.65 -12.28
C GLY A 32 8.21 -9.93 -10.96
N PHE A 33 7.35 -8.91 -11.00
CA PHE A 33 6.70 -8.40 -9.80
C PHE A 33 5.65 -9.39 -9.29
N ASP A 34 5.54 -9.50 -7.97
CA ASP A 34 4.63 -10.43 -7.30
C ASP A 34 3.22 -9.86 -7.09
N VAL A 35 3.12 -8.52 -6.99
CA VAL A 35 1.89 -7.82 -6.60
C VAL A 35 1.71 -6.54 -7.41
N ALA A 36 0.49 -6.31 -7.92
CA ALA A 36 0.06 -5.01 -8.43
C ALA A 36 -1.12 -4.50 -7.60
N SER A 37 -0.95 -3.32 -7.04
CA SER A 37 -1.89 -2.64 -6.15
C SER A 37 -2.52 -1.44 -6.84
N VAL A 38 -3.79 -1.10 -6.50
CA VAL A 38 -4.41 0.17 -6.90
C VAL A 38 -4.83 0.93 -5.65
N TYR A 39 -4.46 2.20 -5.57
CA TYR A 39 -4.77 3.05 -4.42
C TYR A 39 -6.24 3.47 -4.43
N GLY A 40 -6.86 3.45 -3.25
CA GLY A 40 -8.24 3.90 -3.04
C GLY A 40 -8.29 5.27 -2.36
N ASP A 41 -7.63 6.25 -2.95
CA ASP A 41 -7.54 7.61 -2.42
C ASP A 41 -8.79 8.42 -2.74
N LEU A 42 -9.09 9.38 -1.84
CA LEU A 42 -10.21 10.29 -2.00
C LEU A 42 -10.06 11.13 -3.29
N TYR A 43 -11.18 11.37 -3.98
CA TYR A 43 -11.27 12.13 -5.23
C TYR A 43 -10.67 11.46 -6.48
N PHE A 44 -10.07 10.29 -6.36
CA PHE A 44 -9.66 9.47 -7.50
C PHE A 44 -10.74 8.47 -7.93
N GLN A 45 -10.52 7.78 -9.04
CA GLN A 45 -11.44 6.73 -9.48
C GLN A 45 -11.47 5.58 -8.44
N PRO A 46 -12.58 4.83 -8.34
CA PRO A 46 -12.59 3.60 -7.54
C PRO A 46 -11.58 2.59 -8.08
N PRO A 47 -10.85 1.85 -7.22
CA PRO A 47 -9.85 0.86 -7.67
C PRO A 47 -10.42 -0.30 -8.49
N LEU A 48 -11.71 -0.64 -8.32
CA LEU A 48 -12.31 -1.81 -8.93
C LEU A 48 -12.18 -1.87 -10.47
N PRO A 49 -12.48 -0.82 -11.26
CA PRO A 49 -12.32 -0.86 -12.72
C PRO A 49 -10.88 -1.16 -13.17
N ALA A 50 -9.90 -0.52 -12.51
CA ALA A 50 -8.48 -0.75 -12.79
C ALA A 50 -8.07 -2.19 -12.47
N LEU A 51 -8.45 -2.72 -11.31
CA LEU A 51 -8.15 -4.09 -10.90
C LEU A 51 -8.78 -5.13 -11.84
N LEU A 52 -9.99 -4.88 -12.35
CA LEU A 52 -10.62 -5.77 -13.33
C LEU A 52 -9.90 -5.74 -14.68
N ALA A 53 -9.42 -4.57 -15.12
CA ALA A 53 -8.60 -4.44 -16.31
C ALA A 53 -7.27 -5.22 -16.16
N MET A 54 -6.55 -5.01 -15.06
CA MET A 54 -5.32 -5.74 -14.73
C MET A 54 -5.56 -7.26 -14.67
N ALA A 55 -6.66 -7.71 -14.06
CA ALA A 55 -6.99 -9.13 -13.92
C ALA A 55 -7.14 -9.84 -15.27
N ARG A 56 -7.63 -9.13 -16.28
CA ARG A 56 -7.78 -9.64 -17.66
C ARG A 56 -6.46 -9.75 -18.40
N ALA A 57 -5.53 -8.85 -18.11
CA ALA A 57 -4.26 -8.71 -18.81
C ALA A 57 -3.11 -9.53 -18.19
N THR A 58 -3.33 -10.13 -17.00
CA THR A 58 -2.31 -10.84 -16.23
C THR A 58 -2.76 -12.26 -15.85
N SER A 59 -1.81 -13.12 -15.45
CA SER A 59 -2.08 -14.52 -15.15
C SER A 59 -1.51 -15.01 -13.81
N THR A 60 -0.49 -14.37 -13.25
CA THR A 60 0.24 -14.81 -12.05
C THR A 60 0.31 -13.75 -10.95
N ILE A 61 0.46 -12.48 -11.29
CA ILE A 61 0.62 -11.37 -10.34
C ILE A 61 -0.63 -11.22 -9.44
N ALA A 62 -0.42 -11.09 -8.14
CA ALA A 62 -1.51 -10.83 -7.20
C ALA A 62 -2.05 -9.40 -7.36
N LEU A 63 -3.35 -9.23 -7.21
CA LEU A 63 -4.04 -7.96 -7.47
C LEU A 63 -4.92 -7.55 -6.30
N GLY A 64 -4.89 -6.28 -5.92
CA GLY A 64 -5.78 -5.80 -4.88
C GLY A 64 -5.73 -4.29 -4.63
N PRO A 65 -6.71 -3.76 -3.90
CA PRO A 65 -6.68 -2.37 -3.48
C PRO A 65 -5.67 -2.16 -2.34
N ALA A 66 -4.97 -1.03 -2.36
CA ALA A 66 -4.04 -0.71 -1.28
C ALA A 66 -4.12 0.78 -0.84
N CYS A 67 -5.23 1.21 -0.17
CA CYS A 67 -6.28 0.37 0.42
C CYS A 67 -7.67 0.93 0.17
N LEU A 68 -8.70 0.11 0.32
CA LEU A 68 -10.07 0.59 0.53
C LEU A 68 -10.25 1.03 1.99
N ASN A 69 -11.31 1.80 2.28
CA ASN A 69 -11.68 2.15 3.64
C ASN A 69 -13.18 1.91 3.90
N PRO A 70 -13.56 1.44 5.10
CA PRO A 70 -14.95 1.12 5.40
C PRO A 70 -15.80 2.35 5.78
N PHE A 71 -15.20 3.56 5.79
CA PHE A 71 -15.91 4.79 6.15
C PHE A 71 -16.64 5.41 4.94
N THR A 72 -16.09 5.22 3.74
CA THR A 72 -16.73 5.68 2.48
C THR A 72 -17.36 4.54 1.69
N LEU A 73 -16.95 3.28 1.94
CA LEU A 73 -17.48 2.11 1.27
C LEU A 73 -17.92 1.06 2.29
N HIS A 74 -19.21 0.74 2.32
CA HIS A 74 -19.72 -0.24 3.29
C HIS A 74 -19.08 -1.62 3.11
N PRO A 75 -18.75 -2.38 4.19
CA PRO A 75 -18.10 -3.69 4.10
C PRO A 75 -18.82 -4.72 3.22
N VAL A 76 -20.11 -4.64 3.05
CA VAL A 76 -20.88 -5.48 2.11
C VAL A 76 -20.45 -5.20 0.65
N GLU A 77 -20.27 -3.93 0.29
CA GLU A 77 -19.79 -3.54 -1.02
C GLU A 77 -18.31 -3.95 -1.21
N ILE A 78 -17.49 -3.81 -0.16
CA ILE A 78 -16.10 -4.28 -0.15
C ILE A 78 -16.05 -5.77 -0.44
N ALA A 79 -16.88 -6.58 0.22
CA ALA A 79 -16.96 -8.02 -0.02
C ALA A 79 -17.35 -8.35 -1.47
N GLY A 80 -18.35 -7.63 -2.02
CA GLY A 80 -18.75 -7.79 -3.42
C GLY A 80 -17.62 -7.44 -4.40
N GLN A 81 -16.92 -6.34 -4.17
CA GLN A 81 -15.82 -5.89 -5.02
C GLN A 81 -14.63 -6.86 -4.98
N VAL A 82 -14.20 -7.30 -3.80
CA VAL A 82 -13.09 -8.24 -3.70
C VAL A 82 -13.44 -9.61 -4.30
N ALA A 83 -14.68 -10.07 -4.14
CA ALA A 83 -15.14 -11.29 -4.78
C ALA A 83 -15.15 -11.18 -6.33
N ALA A 84 -15.50 -10.00 -6.86
CA ALA A 84 -15.46 -9.75 -8.31
C ALA A 84 -14.02 -9.76 -8.86
N VAL A 85 -13.08 -9.10 -8.16
CA VAL A 85 -11.65 -9.13 -8.52
C VAL A 85 -11.09 -10.55 -8.42
N ASP A 86 -11.46 -11.29 -7.37
CA ASP A 86 -11.01 -12.66 -7.16
C ASP A 86 -11.48 -13.61 -8.28
N LEU A 87 -12.73 -13.48 -8.67
CA LEU A 87 -13.28 -14.22 -9.81
C LEU A 87 -12.58 -13.85 -11.12
N ALA A 88 -12.44 -12.55 -11.42
CA ALA A 88 -11.81 -12.06 -12.64
C ALA A 88 -10.33 -12.44 -12.74
N SER A 89 -9.61 -12.43 -11.62
CA SER A 89 -8.21 -12.79 -11.53
C SER A 89 -7.95 -14.29 -11.33
N ARG A 90 -8.99 -15.13 -11.28
CA ARG A 90 -8.89 -16.58 -11.04
C ARG A 90 -8.17 -16.92 -9.73
N GLY A 91 -8.55 -16.22 -8.64
CA GLY A 91 -8.05 -16.52 -7.30
C GLY A 91 -6.76 -15.79 -6.91
N ARG A 92 -6.42 -14.67 -7.59
CA ARG A 92 -5.22 -13.88 -7.29
C ARG A 92 -5.51 -12.60 -6.50
N ALA A 93 -6.78 -12.35 -6.12
CA ALA A 93 -7.11 -11.16 -5.36
C ALA A 93 -6.58 -11.20 -3.92
N TYR A 94 -6.27 -10.02 -3.39
CA TYR A 94 -6.14 -9.75 -1.97
C TYR A 94 -7.00 -8.53 -1.60
N LEU A 95 -7.30 -8.37 -0.32
CA LEU A 95 -8.02 -7.22 0.21
C LEU A 95 -7.08 -6.34 1.03
N GLY A 96 -6.90 -5.09 0.64
CA GLY A 96 -6.25 -4.08 1.46
C GLY A 96 -7.28 -3.15 2.10
N LEU A 97 -7.22 -2.98 3.42
CA LEU A 97 -8.04 -2.07 4.22
C LEU A 97 -7.19 -1.09 5.00
N ALA A 98 -7.65 0.16 5.08
CA ALA A 98 -7.08 1.20 5.91
C ALA A 98 -8.18 2.11 6.44
N ARG A 99 -7.84 3.01 7.34
CA ARG A 99 -8.81 4.01 7.81
C ARG A 99 -9.20 5.06 6.75
N GLY A 100 -8.38 5.20 5.70
CA GLY A 100 -8.49 6.26 4.70
C GLY A 100 -7.84 7.57 5.15
N SER A 101 -7.38 8.37 4.17
CA SER A 101 -6.79 9.69 4.36
C SER A 101 -7.78 10.78 3.93
N TRP A 102 -7.59 12.01 4.44
CA TRP A 102 -8.39 13.21 4.11
C TRP A 102 -9.89 13.15 4.40
N LEU A 103 -10.41 12.08 5.01
CA LEU A 103 -11.86 11.93 5.27
C LEU A 103 -12.41 12.99 6.22
N GLY A 104 -11.57 13.62 7.04
CA GLY A 104 -11.95 14.77 7.87
C GLY A 104 -12.44 15.97 7.06
N GLU A 105 -12.00 16.14 5.82
CA GLU A 105 -12.48 17.18 4.90
C GLU A 105 -13.96 16.99 4.54
N LEU A 106 -14.44 15.74 4.57
CA LEU A 106 -15.85 15.37 4.38
C LEU A 106 -16.65 15.32 5.68
N GLY A 107 -16.04 15.71 6.80
CA GLY A 107 -16.69 15.61 8.12
C GLY A 107 -16.86 14.17 8.63
N ILE A 108 -16.14 13.20 8.07
CA ILE A 108 -16.23 11.79 8.46
C ILE A 108 -15.34 11.54 9.69
N ASP A 109 -16.00 11.15 10.80
CA ASP A 109 -15.29 10.77 12.02
C ASP A 109 -14.68 9.38 11.92
N GLN A 110 -13.39 9.30 12.27
CA GLN A 110 -12.56 8.10 12.26
C GLN A 110 -12.00 7.75 13.66
N ALA A 111 -12.57 8.29 14.73
CA ALA A 111 -12.04 8.10 16.10
C ALA A 111 -11.90 6.61 16.48
N ASP A 112 -12.85 5.77 16.05
CA ASP A 112 -12.90 4.33 16.30
C ASP A 112 -12.33 3.49 15.14
N ALA A 113 -11.39 4.04 14.36
CA ALA A 113 -10.88 3.35 13.16
C ALA A 113 -10.39 1.90 13.41
N PRO A 114 -9.65 1.56 14.48
CA PRO A 114 -9.27 0.18 14.73
C PRO A 114 -10.46 -0.77 14.88
N GLN A 115 -11.48 -0.36 15.65
CA GLN A 115 -12.70 -1.15 15.82
C GLN A 115 -13.50 -1.27 14.52
N ALA A 116 -13.64 -0.18 13.77
CA ALA A 116 -14.33 -0.18 12.49
C ALA A 116 -13.64 -1.13 11.47
N ILE A 117 -12.32 -1.19 11.45
CA ILE A 117 -11.58 -2.15 10.60
C ILE A 117 -11.85 -3.59 11.04
N VAL A 118 -11.81 -3.90 12.33
CA VAL A 118 -12.13 -5.25 12.84
C VAL A 118 -13.53 -5.69 12.41
N GLU A 119 -14.52 -4.82 12.61
CA GLU A 119 -15.90 -5.11 12.25
C GLU A 119 -16.08 -5.25 10.72
N ALA A 120 -15.39 -4.42 9.93
CA ALA A 120 -15.41 -4.51 8.47
C ALA A 120 -14.82 -5.85 7.99
N VAL A 121 -13.68 -6.25 8.54
CA VAL A 121 -13.08 -7.56 8.24
C VAL A 121 -14.02 -8.70 8.60
N ALA A 122 -14.67 -8.65 9.76
CA ALA A 122 -15.62 -9.68 10.17
C ALA A 122 -16.80 -9.79 9.20
N VAL A 123 -17.36 -8.65 8.74
CA VAL A 123 -18.45 -8.64 7.75
C VAL A 123 -17.99 -9.22 6.42
N VAL A 124 -16.81 -8.79 5.92
CA VAL A 124 -16.28 -9.29 4.65
C VAL A 124 -15.99 -10.79 4.72
N ALA A 125 -15.35 -11.26 5.81
CA ALA A 125 -15.04 -12.67 6.01
C ALA A 125 -16.30 -13.54 6.08
N ALA A 126 -17.33 -13.10 6.83
CA ALA A 126 -18.61 -13.81 6.91
C ALA A 126 -19.28 -13.95 5.53
N LEU A 127 -19.28 -12.87 4.74
CA LEU A 127 -19.88 -12.86 3.40
C LEU A 127 -19.12 -13.75 2.41
N LEU A 128 -17.79 -13.70 2.39
CA LEU A 128 -16.97 -14.53 1.52
C LEU A 128 -17.09 -16.02 1.88
N LYS A 129 -17.12 -16.34 3.17
CA LYS A 129 -17.28 -17.72 3.68
C LYS A 129 -18.70 -18.26 3.51
N GLY A 130 -19.68 -17.40 3.29
CA GLY A 130 -21.11 -17.77 3.28
C GLY A 130 -21.66 -18.06 4.67
N ASP A 131 -21.02 -17.53 5.71
CA ASP A 131 -21.51 -17.63 7.10
C ASP A 131 -22.76 -16.75 7.27
N ARG A 132 -23.86 -17.38 7.67
CA ARG A 132 -25.19 -16.75 7.84
C ARG A 132 -25.54 -16.47 9.29
N SER A 133 -24.62 -16.65 10.23
CA SER A 133 -24.86 -16.36 11.67
C SER A 133 -25.06 -14.88 11.95
N GLY A 134 -24.56 -14.02 11.05
CA GLY A 134 -24.58 -12.58 11.20
C GLY A 134 -23.34 -12.03 11.93
N VAL A 135 -23.20 -10.71 11.93
CA VAL A 135 -22.12 -9.98 12.63
C VAL A 135 -22.75 -8.88 13.48
N ALA A 136 -22.50 -8.90 14.79
CA ALA A 136 -23.01 -7.91 15.73
C ALA A 136 -21.93 -6.88 16.08
N GLY A 137 -21.65 -5.95 15.19
CA GLY A 137 -20.72 -4.84 15.43
C GLY A 137 -21.45 -3.58 15.91
N ARG A 138 -20.70 -2.62 16.42
CA ARG A 138 -21.19 -1.28 16.81
C ARG A 138 -21.45 -0.41 15.58
N ARG A 139 -20.53 -0.41 14.64
CA ARG A 139 -20.56 0.40 13.42
C ARG A 139 -21.10 -0.41 12.23
N PHE A 140 -20.64 -1.65 12.08
CA PHE A 140 -21.06 -2.53 10.99
C PHE A 140 -21.76 -3.76 11.52
N ARG A 141 -22.95 -4.03 11.01
CA ARG A 141 -23.76 -5.19 11.36
C ARG A 141 -24.14 -5.96 10.12
N LEU A 142 -24.16 -7.28 10.25
CA LEU A 142 -24.72 -8.16 9.23
C LEU A 142 -25.84 -8.96 9.90
N PRO A 143 -27.10 -8.84 9.41
CA PRO A 143 -28.19 -9.59 10.01
C PRO A 143 -28.03 -11.10 9.75
N PRO A 144 -28.51 -11.97 10.66
CA PRO A 144 -28.57 -13.40 10.41
C PRO A 144 -29.31 -13.71 9.11
N GLY A 145 -28.81 -14.67 8.35
CA GLY A 145 -29.35 -15.03 7.04
C GLY A 145 -28.80 -14.24 5.85
N ALA A 146 -28.11 -13.10 6.10
CA ALA A 146 -27.49 -12.32 5.02
C ALA A 146 -26.37 -13.11 4.34
N ALA A 147 -26.30 -13.00 3.02
CA ALA A 147 -25.26 -13.63 2.19
C ALA A 147 -25.11 -12.87 0.88
N LEU A 148 -23.95 -13.03 0.22
CA LEU A 148 -23.81 -12.63 -1.17
C LEU A 148 -24.79 -13.42 -2.05
N ARG A 149 -25.35 -12.78 -3.05
CA ARG A 149 -26.31 -13.44 -3.99
C ARG A 149 -25.61 -14.13 -5.16
N HIS A 150 -24.30 -14.29 -5.07
CA HIS A 150 -23.45 -15.07 -5.97
C HIS A 150 -22.45 -15.86 -5.12
N ARG A 151 -21.88 -16.91 -5.69
CA ARG A 151 -20.87 -17.72 -5.01
C ARG A 151 -19.49 -17.07 -5.21
N PRO A 152 -18.77 -16.66 -4.13
CA PRO A 152 -17.38 -16.28 -4.22
C PRO A 152 -16.51 -17.43 -4.73
N LEU A 153 -15.40 -17.13 -5.41
CA LEU A 153 -14.46 -18.15 -5.88
C LEU A 153 -13.72 -18.80 -4.69
N ARG A 154 -13.30 -17.98 -3.73
CA ARG A 154 -12.66 -18.43 -2.49
C ARG A 154 -13.45 -17.95 -1.25
N GLU A 155 -13.41 -18.75 -0.21
CA GLU A 155 -14.04 -18.43 1.09
C GLU A 155 -13.27 -17.38 1.90
N SER A 156 -12.01 -17.12 1.53
CA SER A 156 -11.13 -16.09 2.08
C SER A 156 -10.12 -15.63 1.05
N VAL A 157 -9.67 -14.39 1.18
CA VAL A 157 -8.56 -13.81 0.42
C VAL A 157 -7.53 -13.26 1.38
N PRO A 158 -6.24 -13.15 1.00
CA PRO A 158 -5.22 -12.52 1.84
C PRO A 158 -5.65 -11.09 2.24
N LEU A 159 -5.39 -10.72 3.50
CA LEU A 159 -5.74 -9.42 4.06
C LEU A 159 -4.50 -8.58 4.33
N LEU A 160 -4.45 -7.39 3.77
CA LEU A 160 -3.48 -6.36 4.06
C LEU A 160 -4.15 -5.24 4.86
N ILE A 161 -3.52 -4.76 5.93
CA ILE A 161 -3.97 -3.58 6.66
C ILE A 161 -2.93 -2.46 6.53
N GLY A 162 -3.38 -1.32 5.98
CA GLY A 162 -2.56 -0.10 5.88
C GLY A 162 -2.66 0.73 7.15
N THR A 163 -1.50 1.05 7.77
CA THR A 163 -1.46 1.88 8.99
C THR A 163 -0.09 2.49 9.25
N TRP A 164 -0.11 3.67 9.92
CA TRP A 164 1.05 4.35 10.48
C TRP A 164 1.07 4.34 12.01
N GLY A 165 0.04 3.80 12.66
CA GLY A 165 -0.14 3.97 14.11
C GLY A 165 -0.14 2.67 14.89
N PRO A 166 0.35 2.68 16.15
CA PRO A 166 0.51 1.47 16.97
C PRO A 166 -0.82 0.78 17.29
N ARG A 167 -1.90 1.54 17.48
CA ARG A 167 -3.20 0.94 17.84
C ARG A 167 -3.76 0.03 16.73
N LEU A 168 -3.73 0.49 15.47
CA LEU A 168 -4.22 -0.32 14.37
C LEU A 168 -3.19 -1.40 13.98
N ALA A 169 -1.90 -1.14 14.12
CA ALA A 169 -0.85 -2.14 13.92
C ALA A 169 -0.99 -3.33 14.89
N ALA A 170 -1.27 -3.07 16.17
CA ALA A 170 -1.50 -4.13 17.16
C ALA A 170 -2.71 -5.01 16.80
N VAL A 171 -3.80 -4.40 16.32
CA VAL A 171 -4.96 -5.14 15.82
C VAL A 171 -4.61 -5.96 14.58
N ALA A 172 -3.88 -5.35 13.65
CA ALA A 172 -3.50 -5.99 12.39
C ALA A 172 -2.59 -7.21 12.61
N GLY A 173 -1.71 -7.18 13.62
CA GLY A 173 -0.81 -8.28 13.95
C GLY A 173 -1.52 -9.60 14.28
N GLY A 174 -2.77 -9.56 14.76
CA GLY A 174 -3.60 -10.72 15.03
C GLY A 174 -4.65 -11.04 13.97
N LEU A 175 -4.76 -10.21 12.92
CA LEU A 175 -5.87 -10.26 11.98
C LEU A 175 -5.44 -10.37 10.52
N ALA A 176 -4.34 -9.74 10.14
CA ALA A 176 -3.90 -9.59 8.77
C ALA A 176 -2.74 -10.52 8.39
N ASP A 177 -2.63 -10.82 7.10
CA ASP A 177 -1.47 -11.50 6.53
C ASP A 177 -0.30 -10.51 6.34
N GLU A 178 -0.60 -9.26 5.99
CA GLU A 178 0.37 -8.19 5.79
C GLU A 178 -0.07 -6.87 6.44
N VAL A 179 0.90 -6.10 6.94
CA VAL A 179 0.72 -4.71 7.37
C VAL A 179 1.56 -3.80 6.50
N LYS A 180 0.92 -2.79 5.91
CA LYS A 180 1.59 -1.83 5.01
C LYS A 180 1.76 -0.47 5.66
N ILE A 181 2.98 0.07 5.55
CA ILE A 181 3.26 1.49 5.73
C ILE A 181 3.32 2.11 4.34
N GLY A 182 2.30 2.87 3.99
CA GLY A 182 2.24 3.59 2.71
C GLY A 182 2.86 4.98 2.82
N GLY A 183 3.72 5.35 1.87
CA GLY A 183 4.45 6.61 1.86
C GLY A 183 5.71 6.62 2.72
N SER A 184 6.34 5.46 2.96
CA SER A 184 7.60 5.36 3.68
C SER A 184 8.63 4.47 2.97
N ALA A 185 9.83 5.00 2.80
CA ALA A 185 11.05 4.30 2.41
C ALA A 185 12.08 4.28 3.56
N ASN A 186 11.63 4.44 4.82
CA ASN A 186 12.47 4.57 5.99
C ASN A 186 12.72 3.22 6.68
N PRO A 187 13.95 2.65 6.65
CA PRO A 187 14.26 1.38 7.29
C PRO A 187 13.98 1.36 8.80
N ALA A 188 14.08 2.50 9.49
CA ALA A 188 13.84 2.57 10.93
C ALA A 188 12.37 2.27 11.32
N MET A 189 11.44 2.44 10.38
CA MET A 189 10.03 2.10 10.60
C MET A 189 9.75 0.61 10.63
N VAL A 190 10.57 -0.21 9.99
CA VAL A 190 10.35 -1.66 9.90
C VAL A 190 10.40 -2.34 11.28
N PRO A 191 11.48 -2.22 12.08
CA PRO A 191 11.52 -2.80 13.41
C PRO A 191 10.48 -2.19 14.36
N LEU A 192 10.12 -0.92 14.17
CA LEU A 192 9.08 -0.28 14.96
C LEU A 192 7.71 -0.90 14.67
N MET A 193 7.36 -1.07 13.39
CA MET A 193 6.13 -1.74 12.99
C MET A 193 6.10 -3.19 13.47
N ARG A 194 7.22 -3.90 13.40
CA ARG A 194 7.35 -5.26 13.91
C ARG A 194 7.00 -5.36 15.40
N ARG A 195 7.49 -4.43 16.22
CA ARG A 195 7.11 -4.35 17.65
C ARG A 195 5.62 -4.05 17.84
N TRP A 196 5.07 -3.11 17.08
CA TRP A 196 3.66 -2.73 17.20
C TRP A 196 2.70 -3.86 16.82
N THR A 197 3.08 -4.71 15.88
CA THR A 197 2.28 -5.87 15.46
C THR A 197 2.42 -7.10 16.40
N GLY A 198 3.19 -6.97 17.50
CA GLY A 198 3.41 -8.08 18.43
C GLY A 198 4.40 -9.14 17.93
N GLY A 199 5.16 -8.83 16.88
CA GLY A 199 6.12 -9.75 16.25
C GLY A 199 7.45 -9.91 16.99
N ASP A 200 7.60 -9.37 18.19
CA ASP A 200 8.78 -9.62 19.03
C ASP A 200 8.73 -11.04 19.61
N ALA A 201 9.91 -11.67 19.72
CA ALA A 201 10.11 -13.08 20.08
C ALA A 201 9.54 -13.56 21.44
N ALA A 202 8.88 -12.68 22.19
CA ALA A 202 8.24 -12.99 23.46
C ALA A 202 6.75 -13.37 23.33
N SER A 203 6.15 -13.29 22.14
CA SER A 203 4.75 -13.65 21.94
C SER A 203 4.59 -15.18 21.84
N ALA A 204 3.67 -15.73 22.61
CA ALA A 204 3.36 -17.17 22.61
C ALA A 204 2.68 -17.67 21.32
N ASN A 205 2.44 -16.80 20.34
CA ASN A 205 1.80 -17.15 19.08
C ASN A 205 2.63 -16.60 17.89
N PRO A 206 3.34 -17.48 17.14
CA PRO A 206 4.35 -17.07 16.16
C PRO A 206 3.80 -16.78 14.75
N VAL A 207 2.53 -16.45 14.58
CA VAL A 207 2.06 -16.01 13.26
C VAL A 207 2.62 -14.61 12.99
N ARG A 208 3.74 -14.58 12.30
CA ARG A 208 4.42 -13.36 11.93
C ARG A 208 3.69 -12.70 10.75
N VAL A 209 3.02 -11.58 11.02
CA VAL A 209 2.44 -10.74 9.97
C VAL A 209 3.55 -10.17 9.07
N GLY A 210 3.38 -10.17 7.75
CA GLY A 210 4.33 -9.58 6.80
C GLY A 210 4.36 -8.05 6.90
N ILE A 211 5.55 -7.43 6.84
CA ILE A 211 5.69 -5.98 6.80
C ILE A 211 5.93 -5.53 5.35
N VAL A 212 5.05 -4.66 4.86
CA VAL A 212 5.13 -4.07 3.53
C VAL A 212 5.54 -2.61 3.65
N MET A 213 6.64 -2.27 2.99
CA MET A 213 7.10 -0.89 2.87
C MET A 213 6.77 -0.38 1.47
N GLY A 214 6.06 0.74 1.38
CA GLY A 214 5.69 1.30 0.09
C GLY A 214 5.80 2.81 0.08
N ALA A 215 6.39 3.36 -0.98
CA ALA A 215 6.58 4.80 -1.13
C ALA A 215 6.45 5.24 -2.60
N VAL A 216 6.28 6.55 -2.79
CA VAL A 216 6.50 7.19 -4.09
C VAL A 216 7.83 6.69 -4.66
N THR A 217 7.83 6.33 -5.93
CA THR A 217 9.03 5.87 -6.63
C THR A 217 9.22 6.68 -7.90
N VAL A 218 10.41 7.23 -8.05
CA VAL A 218 10.83 7.86 -9.32
C VAL A 218 12.27 7.41 -9.62
N VAL A 219 12.39 6.36 -10.43
CA VAL A 219 13.68 5.86 -10.92
C VAL A 219 13.94 6.40 -12.32
N ASP A 220 15.13 6.94 -12.55
CA ASP A 220 15.59 7.39 -13.86
C ASP A 220 17.11 7.58 -13.86
N GLU A 221 17.77 7.43 -15.02
CA GLU A 221 19.20 7.74 -15.20
C GLU A 221 19.50 9.22 -14.99
N ASP A 222 18.54 10.12 -15.34
CA ASP A 222 18.61 11.52 -14.92
C ASP A 222 18.18 11.67 -13.46
N VAL A 223 19.12 11.38 -12.57
CA VAL A 223 18.95 11.47 -11.10
C VAL A 223 18.39 12.82 -10.67
N ARG A 224 18.79 13.92 -11.33
CA ARG A 224 18.33 15.25 -10.96
C ARG A 224 16.83 15.42 -11.24
N SER A 225 16.38 15.02 -12.41
CA SER A 225 14.97 15.06 -12.79
C SER A 225 14.15 14.08 -11.98
N ALA A 226 14.65 12.86 -11.72
CA ALA A 226 14.01 11.87 -10.88
C ALA A 226 13.75 12.40 -9.46
N ARG A 227 14.76 12.95 -8.79
CA ARG A 227 14.63 13.51 -7.45
C ARG A 227 13.74 14.76 -7.41
N ALA A 228 13.80 15.60 -8.45
CA ALA A 228 12.91 16.76 -8.56
C ALA A 228 11.44 16.33 -8.69
N ARG A 229 11.15 15.33 -9.52
CA ARG A 229 9.81 14.77 -9.66
C ARG A 229 9.35 14.10 -8.35
N ALA A 230 10.19 13.30 -7.71
CA ALA A 230 9.86 12.64 -6.45
C ALA A 230 9.48 13.63 -5.34
N ARG A 231 10.16 14.80 -5.26
CA ARG A 231 9.77 15.85 -4.29
C ARG A 231 8.37 16.39 -4.55
N GLN A 232 7.97 16.56 -5.82
CA GLN A 232 6.62 17.02 -6.16
C GLN A 232 5.55 16.00 -5.75
N GLU A 233 5.84 14.73 -5.92
CA GLU A 233 4.93 13.64 -5.56
C GLU A 233 4.86 13.41 -4.04
N VAL A 234 5.98 13.58 -3.32
CA VAL A 234 6.05 13.41 -1.87
C VAL A 234 5.41 14.57 -1.11
N ALA A 235 5.50 15.79 -1.63
CA ALA A 235 5.05 16.99 -0.90
C ALA A 235 3.62 16.88 -0.35
N PRO A 236 2.58 16.46 -1.12
CA PRO A 236 1.22 16.29 -0.60
C PRO A 236 1.11 15.22 0.49
N TYR A 237 1.89 14.13 0.37
CA TYR A 237 1.87 13.04 1.35
C TYR A 237 2.61 13.44 2.63
N LEU A 238 3.71 14.17 2.53
CA LEU A 238 4.50 14.60 3.66
C LEU A 238 3.71 15.50 4.62
N ASP A 239 2.83 16.36 4.09
CA ASP A 239 1.91 17.17 4.89
C ASP A 239 0.96 16.30 5.75
N VAL A 240 0.61 15.11 5.26
CA VAL A 240 -0.30 14.17 5.94
C VAL A 240 0.45 13.17 6.83
N VAL A 241 1.45 12.49 6.27
CA VAL A 241 2.08 11.33 6.95
C VAL A 241 3.39 11.67 7.67
N GLY A 242 4.02 12.80 7.34
CA GLY A 242 5.31 13.16 7.92
C GLY A 242 5.31 13.22 9.44
N ARG A 243 4.17 13.58 10.04
CA ARG A 243 4.00 13.63 11.52
C ARG A 243 3.75 12.24 12.15
N PHE A 244 3.54 11.21 11.35
CA PHE A 244 3.27 9.86 11.83
C PHE A 244 4.53 8.99 11.94
N ASP A 245 5.64 9.42 11.35
CA ASP A 245 6.92 8.74 11.51
C ASP A 245 7.66 9.28 12.76
N PRO A 246 7.67 8.53 13.87
CA PRO A 246 8.32 8.98 15.09
C PRO A 246 9.86 8.83 15.04
N THR A 247 10.40 8.29 13.95
CA THR A 247 11.84 8.06 13.77
C THR A 247 12.50 9.15 12.92
N VAL A 248 11.69 10.05 12.35
CA VAL A 248 12.16 11.18 11.54
C VAL A 248 11.72 12.50 12.19
N GLU A 249 12.68 13.34 12.50
CA GLU A 249 12.41 14.71 12.91
C GLU A 249 12.32 15.60 11.67
N ILE A 250 11.10 16.02 11.32
CA ILE A 250 10.88 16.99 10.25
C ILE A 250 10.85 18.37 10.90
N PRO A 251 11.76 19.29 10.50
CA PRO A 251 11.78 20.63 11.07
C PRO A 251 10.43 21.34 10.95
N ASP A 252 9.96 21.97 12.02
CA ASP A 252 8.68 22.69 12.04
C ASP A 252 8.59 23.74 10.92
N GLU A 253 9.71 24.37 10.55
CA GLU A 253 9.77 25.34 9.47
C GLU A 253 9.45 24.72 8.10
N VAL A 254 9.79 23.44 7.88
CA VAL A 254 9.44 22.69 6.65
C VAL A 254 7.94 22.48 6.59
N LEU A 255 7.35 21.95 7.67
CA LEU A 255 5.90 21.69 7.74
C LEU A 255 5.09 23.00 7.68
N ALA A 256 5.57 24.08 8.31
CA ALA A 256 4.91 25.38 8.28
C ALA A 256 4.86 26.00 6.86
N LYS A 257 5.83 25.70 6.01
CA LYS A 257 5.89 26.21 4.63
C LYS A 257 5.24 25.28 3.61
N LEU A 258 5.28 23.97 3.84
CA LEU A 258 4.79 22.94 2.93
C LEU A 258 3.28 23.08 2.68
N GLY A 259 2.48 23.11 3.74
CA GLY A 259 1.02 23.19 3.63
C GLY A 259 0.50 24.44 2.91
N PRO A 260 0.95 25.66 3.26
CA PRO A 260 0.63 26.88 2.52
C PRO A 260 1.05 26.81 1.04
N ALA A 261 2.28 26.38 0.75
CA ALA A 261 2.78 26.25 -0.63
C ALA A 261 1.93 25.30 -1.47
N LEU A 262 1.51 24.17 -0.89
CA LEU A 262 0.60 23.22 -1.57
C LEU A 262 -0.74 23.86 -1.93
N ARG A 263 -1.35 24.61 -1.01
CA ARG A 263 -2.67 25.21 -1.22
C ARG A 263 -2.63 26.40 -2.18
N GLU A 264 -1.57 27.21 -2.13
CA GLU A 264 -1.48 28.46 -2.88
C GLU A 264 -0.87 28.28 -4.26
N SER A 265 0.10 27.38 -4.39
CA SER A 265 0.95 27.28 -5.59
C SER A 265 1.12 25.85 -6.12
N GLY A 266 0.61 24.85 -5.40
CA GLY A 266 0.63 23.44 -5.78
C GLY A 266 1.94 22.71 -5.50
N PRO A 267 2.00 21.42 -5.91
CA PRO A 267 3.09 20.51 -5.54
C PRO A 267 4.48 20.94 -6.01
N SER A 268 4.57 21.56 -7.17
CA SER A 268 5.87 22.02 -7.75
C SER A 268 6.56 23.09 -6.91
N GLU A 269 5.80 24.01 -6.33
CA GLU A 269 6.36 25.02 -5.43
C GLU A 269 6.65 24.41 -4.05
N ALA A 270 5.75 23.58 -3.54
CA ALA A 270 5.92 22.88 -2.26
C ALA A 270 7.14 21.96 -2.25
N ALA A 271 7.49 21.36 -3.39
CA ALA A 271 8.67 20.50 -3.56
C ALA A 271 9.99 21.16 -3.12
N ARG A 272 10.09 22.49 -3.18
CA ARG A 272 11.29 23.23 -2.75
C ARG A 272 11.56 23.13 -1.25
N TRP A 273 10.54 22.81 -0.48
CA TRP A 273 10.61 22.67 0.98
C TRP A 273 10.89 21.24 1.44
N VAL A 274 11.06 20.27 0.52
CA VAL A 274 11.40 18.88 0.83
C VAL A 274 12.93 18.70 0.77
N PRO A 275 13.65 18.64 1.89
CA PRO A 275 15.10 18.41 1.90
C PRO A 275 15.43 16.99 1.43
N ASP A 276 16.67 16.78 0.93
CA ASP A 276 17.14 15.47 0.46
C ASP A 276 17.01 14.37 1.52
N GLY A 277 17.44 14.62 2.74
CA GLY A 277 17.37 13.62 3.82
C GLY A 277 15.95 13.26 4.22
N ILE A 278 14.96 14.14 4.02
CA ILE A 278 13.55 13.85 4.20
C ILE A 278 13.03 13.07 2.98
N LEU A 279 13.37 13.50 1.76
CA LEU A 279 12.97 12.79 0.53
C LEU A 279 13.33 11.31 0.62
N ASP A 280 14.56 10.98 1.00
CA ASP A 280 15.09 9.61 1.06
C ASP A 280 14.38 8.72 2.10
N ARG A 281 13.61 9.31 3.03
CA ARG A 281 12.78 8.57 4.00
C ARG A 281 11.34 8.34 3.51
N PHE A 282 10.89 9.09 2.51
CA PHE A 282 9.51 9.07 2.05
C PHE A 282 9.37 8.70 0.57
N ALA A 283 10.48 8.49 -0.15
CA ALA A 283 10.48 8.06 -1.55
C ALA A 283 11.68 7.18 -1.90
N PHE A 284 11.48 6.35 -2.90
CA PHE A 284 12.55 5.75 -3.71
C PHE A 284 12.85 6.71 -4.86
N ALA A 285 14.02 7.34 -4.87
CA ALA A 285 14.27 8.40 -5.85
C ALA A 285 15.74 8.50 -6.27
N GLY A 286 15.99 8.32 -7.56
CA GLY A 286 17.32 8.44 -8.15
C GLY A 286 17.62 7.44 -9.25
N SER A 287 18.90 7.06 -9.41
CA SER A 287 19.31 6.03 -10.36
C SER A 287 18.79 4.65 -9.97
N PRO A 288 18.75 3.68 -10.89
CA PRO A 288 18.42 2.29 -10.57
C PRO A 288 19.24 1.73 -9.41
N THR A 289 20.55 1.98 -9.38
CA THR A 289 21.43 1.56 -8.29
C THR A 289 21.01 2.14 -6.94
N ALA A 290 20.75 3.46 -6.87
CA ALA A 290 20.33 4.11 -5.63
C ALA A 290 18.99 3.57 -5.11
N VAL A 291 18.04 3.30 -6.01
CA VAL A 291 16.74 2.71 -5.65
C VAL A 291 16.88 1.26 -5.19
N ALA A 292 17.78 0.48 -5.81
CA ALA A 292 18.10 -0.87 -5.35
C ALA A 292 18.70 -0.87 -3.94
N GLU A 293 19.66 0.02 -3.65
CA GLU A 293 20.25 0.18 -2.32
C GLU A 293 19.20 0.54 -1.25
N GLN A 294 18.25 1.44 -1.57
CA GLN A 294 17.15 1.78 -0.66
C GLN A 294 16.25 0.56 -0.40
N ALA A 295 15.93 -0.24 -1.43
CA ALA A 295 15.12 -1.44 -1.29
C ALA A 295 15.83 -2.49 -0.43
N VAL A 296 17.12 -2.74 -0.67
CA VAL A 296 17.97 -3.65 0.12
C VAL A 296 17.99 -3.22 1.60
N ALA A 297 18.18 -1.93 1.89
CA ALA A 297 18.19 -1.42 3.26
C ALA A 297 16.86 -1.68 4.01
N LEU A 298 15.73 -1.64 3.33
CA LEU A 298 14.43 -1.99 3.91
C LEU A 298 14.30 -3.49 4.17
N LEU A 299 14.78 -4.34 3.25
CA LEU A 299 14.79 -5.79 3.43
C LEU A 299 15.72 -6.21 4.58
N ASP A 300 16.88 -5.58 4.69
CA ASP A 300 17.82 -5.77 5.82
C ASP A 300 17.21 -5.39 7.16
N ALA A 301 16.38 -4.34 7.16
CA ALA A 301 15.63 -3.95 8.36
C ALA A 301 14.51 -4.94 8.71
N GLY A 302 14.22 -5.92 7.85
CA GLY A 302 13.24 -6.99 8.05
C GLY A 302 11.88 -6.75 7.40
N ALA A 303 11.79 -5.92 6.35
CA ALA A 303 10.62 -5.84 5.49
C ALA A 303 10.45 -7.17 4.72
N ASP A 304 9.20 -7.59 4.53
CA ASP A 304 8.86 -8.82 3.82
C ASP A 304 8.44 -8.53 2.36
N ARG A 305 8.01 -7.29 2.08
CA ARG A 305 7.64 -6.82 0.74
C ARG A 305 7.98 -5.36 0.55
N ILE A 306 8.54 -5.03 -0.62
CA ILE A 306 8.72 -3.66 -1.08
C ILE A 306 7.67 -3.37 -2.15
N GLU A 307 6.98 -2.22 -2.03
CA GLU A 307 6.02 -1.78 -3.03
C GLU A 307 6.45 -0.42 -3.61
N PHE A 308 6.84 -0.43 -4.87
CA PHE A 308 7.21 0.77 -5.61
C PHE A 308 5.93 1.49 -6.06
N GLY A 309 5.70 2.68 -5.52
CA GLY A 309 4.49 3.46 -5.78
C GLY A 309 4.61 4.36 -6.99
N THR A 310 3.46 4.76 -7.54
CA THR A 310 3.36 5.73 -8.63
C THR A 310 4.18 7.01 -8.34
N PRO A 311 4.76 7.68 -9.38
CA PRO A 311 4.63 7.44 -10.82
C PRO A 311 5.63 6.41 -11.39
N HIS A 312 6.48 5.77 -10.60
CA HIS A 312 7.52 4.80 -10.87
C HIS A 312 8.79 5.40 -11.51
N GLY A 313 8.66 6.35 -12.40
CA GLY A 313 9.75 7.04 -13.09
C GLY A 313 9.34 8.43 -13.58
N LEU A 314 10.08 8.99 -14.52
CA LEU A 314 9.66 10.22 -15.24
C LEU A 314 8.45 9.93 -16.13
N THR A 315 8.30 8.67 -16.57
CA THR A 315 7.09 8.10 -17.15
C THR A 315 6.77 6.77 -16.45
N ASP A 316 5.50 6.40 -16.40
CA ASP A 316 5.09 5.12 -15.76
C ASP A 316 5.76 3.91 -16.44
N ASP A 317 5.81 3.86 -17.76
CA ASP A 317 6.40 2.77 -18.52
C ASP A 317 7.91 2.66 -18.30
N GLY A 318 8.63 3.76 -18.47
CA GLY A 318 10.08 3.81 -18.26
C GLY A 318 10.46 3.47 -16.83
N GLY A 319 9.66 3.92 -15.86
CA GLY A 319 9.85 3.58 -14.46
C GLY A 319 9.68 2.08 -14.18
N ILE A 320 8.61 1.45 -14.69
CA ILE A 320 8.38 0.00 -14.54
C ILE A 320 9.48 -0.81 -15.26
N GLU A 321 9.92 -0.36 -16.44
CA GLU A 321 11.02 -0.97 -17.16
C GLU A 321 12.32 -0.94 -16.35
N LEU A 322 12.75 0.23 -15.86
CA LEU A 322 13.97 0.37 -15.06
C LEU A 322 13.89 -0.42 -13.74
N LEU A 323 12.75 -0.37 -13.07
CA LEU A 323 12.52 -1.17 -11.87
C LEU A 323 12.68 -2.66 -12.16
N GLY A 324 12.10 -3.14 -13.25
CA GLY A 324 12.10 -4.56 -13.60
C GLY A 324 13.41 -5.07 -14.18
N SER A 325 14.05 -4.28 -15.07
CA SER A 325 15.26 -4.72 -15.78
C SER A 325 16.57 -4.44 -15.03
N GLU A 326 16.57 -3.47 -14.10
CA GLU A 326 17.79 -3.07 -13.40
C GLU A 326 17.67 -3.17 -11.87
N VAL A 327 16.60 -2.57 -11.27
CA VAL A 327 16.47 -2.52 -9.81
C VAL A 327 16.23 -3.92 -9.23
N LEU A 328 15.23 -4.66 -9.72
CA LEU A 328 14.93 -5.99 -9.17
C LEU A 328 16.07 -6.99 -9.34
N PRO A 329 16.77 -7.07 -10.49
CA PRO A 329 17.96 -7.92 -10.62
C PRO A 329 19.05 -7.55 -9.62
N ALA A 330 19.39 -6.26 -9.49
CA ALA A 330 20.41 -5.80 -8.54
C ALA A 330 20.06 -6.14 -7.07
N VAL A 331 18.80 -5.96 -6.67
CA VAL A 331 18.34 -6.35 -5.32
C VAL A 331 18.47 -7.86 -5.12
N ARG A 332 18.06 -8.68 -6.10
CA ARG A 332 18.15 -10.15 -6.02
C ARG A 332 19.58 -10.64 -5.94
N GLU A 333 20.48 -10.09 -6.76
CA GLU A 333 21.91 -10.39 -6.74
C GLU A 333 22.53 -10.08 -5.36
N GLU A 334 22.23 -8.92 -4.80
CA GLU A 334 22.72 -8.53 -3.47
C GLU A 334 22.23 -9.48 -2.36
N LEU A 335 20.99 -9.95 -2.46
CA LEU A 335 20.43 -10.90 -1.50
C LEU A 335 20.98 -12.32 -1.64
N GLU A 336 21.34 -12.74 -2.86
CA GLU A 336 21.95 -14.04 -3.14
C GLU A 336 23.44 -14.09 -2.73
N ALA A 337 24.11 -12.94 -2.72
CA ALA A 337 25.52 -12.80 -2.33
C ALA A 337 25.79 -12.93 -0.83
N ARG A 338 24.73 -13.00 0.00
CA ARG A 338 24.76 -13.07 1.47
C ARG A 338 24.54 -14.46 1.99
#